data_6f1f2f3d4b022aed976e5bddeb04e372
#
_entry.id   6f1f2f3d4b022aed976e5bddeb04e372
#
_cell.length_a   1.000
_cell.length_b   1.000
_cell.length_c   1.000
_cell.angle_alpha   90.00
_cell.angle_beta   90.00
_cell.angle_gamma   90.00
#
_symmetry.space_group_name_H-M   'P 1'
#
loop_
_entity.id
_entity.type
_entity.pdbx_description
1 polymer ?
#
loop_
_entity_poly.entity_id
_entity_poly.type
_entity_poly.pdbx_seq_one_letter_code
_entity_poly.pdbx_strand_id
1 'polypeptide(L)' 'MSEEILAPLAGKIVELNLEDGQMVEEDEQILVIEAMKMETPVYAPCDGKVTGISVGEGDEVEEDQVIGVIDPE' A
#
# COMPACT_ATOMS: atom_id res chain seq x y z
N MET A 1 -13.34 -9.02 8.61
CA MET A 1 -13.54 -8.13 7.46
C MET A 1 -12.21 -7.58 7.02
N SER A 2 -11.95 -7.59 5.74
CA SER A 2 -10.68 -7.11 5.23
C SER A 2 -10.77 -5.62 4.88
N GLU A 3 -9.62 -4.94 4.95
CA GLU A 3 -9.49 -3.54 4.57
C GLU A 3 -8.64 -3.46 3.32
N GLU A 4 -9.10 -2.70 2.36
CA GLU A 4 -8.32 -2.49 1.13
C GLU A 4 -7.35 -1.34 1.33
N ILE A 5 -6.14 -1.52 0.82
CA ILE A 5 -5.16 -0.43 0.79
C ILE A 5 -5.32 0.26 -0.55
N LEU A 6 -5.75 1.51 -0.52
CA LEU A 6 -5.99 2.28 -1.75
C LEU A 6 -4.87 3.29 -1.98
N ALA A 7 -4.53 3.48 -3.24
CA ALA A 7 -3.56 4.51 -3.59
C ALA A 7 -4.17 5.89 -3.33
N PRO A 8 -3.49 6.77 -2.60
CA PRO A 8 -4.04 8.10 -2.30
C PRO A 8 -3.97 9.06 -3.49
N LEU A 9 -3.16 8.73 -4.49
CA LEU A 9 -3.00 9.55 -5.68
C LEU A 9 -2.41 8.69 -6.78
N ALA A 10 -2.49 9.17 -8.02
CA ALA A 10 -1.86 8.52 -9.14
C ALA A 10 -0.35 8.77 -9.10
N GLY A 11 0.44 7.76 -9.36
CA GLY A 11 1.88 7.88 -9.37
C GLY A 11 2.56 6.54 -9.54
N LYS A 12 3.87 6.54 -9.28
CA LYS A 12 4.70 5.35 -9.42
C LYS A 12 5.16 4.87 -8.06
N ILE A 13 5.07 3.57 -7.83
CA ILE A 13 5.57 2.99 -6.57
C ILE A 13 7.08 2.92 -6.64
N VAL A 14 7.75 3.71 -5.83
CA VAL A 14 9.22 3.76 -5.81
C VAL A 14 9.80 2.92 -4.67
N GLU A 15 8.98 2.60 -3.67
CA GLU A 15 9.39 1.75 -2.57
C GLU A 15 8.18 0.94 -2.11
N LEU A 16 8.36 -0.36 -1.96
CA LEU A 16 7.28 -1.23 -1.53
C LEU A 16 7.80 -2.12 -0.40
N ASN A 17 7.22 -1.97 0.77
CA ASN A 17 7.62 -2.72 1.97
C ASN A 17 6.54 -3.70 2.39
N LEU A 18 5.77 -4.22 1.42
CA LEU A 18 4.70 -5.17 1.68
C LEU A 18 5.01 -6.52 1.07
N GLU A 19 4.67 -7.57 1.80
CA GLU A 19 4.73 -8.95 1.30
C GLU A 19 3.48 -9.67 1.75
N ASP A 20 3.03 -10.64 0.96
CA ASP A 20 1.89 -11.48 1.35
C ASP A 20 2.24 -12.23 2.63
N GLY A 21 1.31 -12.21 3.57
CA GLY A 21 1.50 -12.87 4.85
C GLY A 21 2.20 -12.03 5.91
N GLN A 22 2.63 -10.84 5.55
CA GLN A 22 3.29 -9.94 6.49
C GLN A 22 2.27 -9.33 7.46
N MET A 23 2.68 -9.21 8.73
CA MET A 23 1.87 -8.48 9.70
C MET A 23 2.26 -7.02 9.69
N VAL A 24 1.27 -6.15 9.70
CA VAL A 24 1.48 -4.71 9.74
C VAL A 24 0.66 -4.09 10.86
N GLU A 25 1.10 -2.92 11.30
CA GLU A 25 0.40 -2.15 12.32
C GLU A 25 -0.19 -0.89 11.69
N GLU A 26 -1.27 -0.41 12.26
CA GLU A 26 -1.89 0.84 11.81
C GLU A 26 -0.85 1.96 11.79
N ASP A 27 -0.88 2.76 10.73
CA ASP A 27 0.04 3.88 10.50
C ASP A 27 1.50 3.47 10.22
N GLU A 28 1.76 2.19 10.06
CA GLU A 28 3.08 1.75 9.62
C GLU A 28 3.25 2.13 8.14
N GLN A 29 4.41 2.69 7.78
CA GLN A 29 4.66 3.06 6.38
C GLN A 29 4.87 1.79 5.56
N ILE A 30 4.04 1.58 4.56
CA ILE A 30 4.04 0.35 3.78
C ILE A 30 4.55 0.53 2.36
N LEU A 31 4.42 1.72 1.81
CA LEU A 31 4.96 2.00 0.48
C LEU A 31 5.11 3.50 0.28
N VAL A 32 5.80 3.86 -0.80
CA VAL A 32 5.98 5.26 -1.18
C VAL A 32 5.61 5.39 -2.66
N ILE A 33 4.79 6.39 -2.95
CA ILE A 33 4.39 6.72 -4.32
C ILE A 33 5.03 8.04 -4.72
N GLU A 34 5.68 8.07 -5.88
CA GLU A 34 6.23 9.29 -6.44
C GLU A 34 5.26 9.86 -7.46
N ALA A 35 4.92 11.12 -7.31
CA ALA A 35 4.07 11.83 -8.25
C ALA A 35 4.52 13.27 -8.30
N MET A 36 4.65 13.84 -9.50
CA MET A 36 5.01 15.24 -9.70
C MET A 36 6.28 15.64 -8.94
N LYS A 37 7.27 14.74 -8.95
CA LYS A 37 8.58 14.94 -8.30
C LYS A 37 8.50 15.01 -6.78
N MET A 38 7.39 14.54 -6.21
CA MET A 38 7.24 14.45 -4.76
C MET A 38 6.98 13.00 -4.38
N GLU A 39 7.50 12.60 -3.23
CA GLU A 39 7.26 11.27 -2.70
C GLU A 39 6.22 11.34 -1.60
N THR A 40 5.21 10.49 -1.69
CA THR A 40 4.14 10.43 -0.72
C THR A 40 4.13 9.07 -0.06
N PRO A 41 4.33 8.99 1.25
CA PRO A 41 4.25 7.71 1.94
C PRO A 41 2.81 7.26 2.08
N VAL A 42 2.60 5.95 2.04
CA VAL A 42 1.30 5.35 2.28
C VAL A 42 1.39 4.52 3.55
N TYR A 43 0.41 4.65 4.41
CA TYR A 43 0.39 4.00 5.71
C TYR A 43 -0.69 2.93 5.78
N ALA A 44 -0.45 1.93 6.61
CA ALA A 44 -1.43 0.86 6.80
C ALA A 44 -2.70 1.44 7.44
N PRO A 45 -3.89 1.07 6.91
CA PRO A 45 -5.15 1.59 7.47
C PRO A 45 -5.56 0.92 8.78
N CYS A 46 -4.97 -0.22 9.10
CA CYS A 46 -5.32 -0.95 10.32
C CYS A 46 -4.25 -1.98 10.61
N ASP A 47 -4.29 -2.54 11.81
CA ASP A 47 -3.46 -3.70 12.15
C ASP A 47 -3.99 -4.93 11.46
N GLY A 48 -3.12 -5.82 11.03
CA GLY A 48 -3.57 -7.06 10.45
C GLY A 48 -2.51 -7.71 9.58
N LYS A 49 -2.95 -8.69 8.80
CA LYS A 49 -2.08 -9.47 7.94
C LYS A 49 -2.33 -9.11 6.48
N VAL A 50 -1.27 -8.87 5.74
CA VAL A 50 -1.38 -8.58 4.31
C VAL A 50 -1.75 -9.87 3.57
N THR A 51 -2.88 -9.87 2.87
CA THR A 51 -3.41 -11.08 2.24
C THR A 51 -3.47 -11.02 0.72
N GLY A 52 -3.18 -9.88 0.12
CA GLY A 52 -3.14 -9.81 -1.33
C GLY A 52 -2.51 -8.52 -1.78
N ILE A 53 -1.47 -8.64 -2.60
CA ILE A 53 -0.78 -7.47 -3.15
C ILE A 53 -0.98 -7.53 -4.65
N SER A 54 -1.48 -6.44 -5.23
CA SER A 54 -1.80 -6.37 -6.66
C SER A 54 -0.75 -5.64 -7.47
N VAL A 55 0.26 -5.08 -6.82
CA VAL A 55 1.25 -4.22 -7.47
C VAL A 55 2.64 -4.57 -6.99
N GLY A 56 3.65 -4.08 -7.70
CA GLY A 56 5.03 -4.25 -7.33
C GLY A 56 5.79 -2.93 -7.39
N GLU A 57 7.00 -2.93 -6.87
CA GLU A 57 7.89 -1.77 -6.94
C GLU A 57 8.15 -1.44 -8.40
N GLY A 58 8.01 -0.18 -8.76
CA GLY A 58 8.15 0.28 -10.13
C GLY A 58 6.85 0.35 -10.91
N ASP A 59 5.76 -0.19 -10.37
CA ASP A 59 4.46 -0.14 -11.04
C ASP A 59 3.84 1.24 -10.88
N GLU A 60 3.02 1.61 -11.85
CA GLU A 60 2.24 2.84 -11.77
C GLU A 60 0.84 2.50 -11.28
N VAL A 61 0.28 3.38 -10.46
CA VAL A 61 -1.05 3.20 -9.89
C VAL A 61 -1.88 4.47 -10.13
N GLU A 62 -3.18 4.30 -10.08
CA GLU A 62 -4.12 5.41 -10.19
C GLU A 62 -4.73 5.68 -8.81
N GLU A 63 -5.28 6.89 -8.65
CA GLU A 63 -5.97 7.24 -7.42
C GLU A 63 -7.08 6.23 -7.13
N ASP A 64 -7.17 5.80 -5.87
CA ASP A 64 -8.16 4.82 -5.40
C ASP A 64 -7.98 3.41 -5.97
N GLN A 65 -6.88 3.15 -6.67
CA GLN A 65 -6.58 1.80 -7.11
C GLN A 65 -6.24 0.92 -5.90
N VAL A 66 -6.75 -0.31 -5.88
CA VAL A 66 -6.44 -1.24 -4.80
C VAL A 66 -5.00 -1.73 -4.94
N ILE A 67 -4.20 -1.51 -3.91
CA ILE A 67 -2.80 -1.92 -3.87
C ILE A 67 -2.68 -3.30 -3.24
N GLY A 68 -3.45 -3.52 -2.19
CA GLY A 68 -3.43 -4.78 -1.47
C GLY A 68 -4.58 -4.83 -0.49
N VAL A 69 -4.60 -5.89 0.31
CA VAL A 69 -5.67 -6.10 1.28
C VAL A 69 -5.04 -6.48 2.61
N ILE A 70 -5.57 -5.93 3.69
CA ILE A 70 -5.16 -6.29 5.04
C ILE A 70 -6.35 -6.99 5.70
N ASP A 71 -6.08 -8.15 6.27
CA ASP A 71 -7.07 -8.93 6.99
C ASP A 71 -6.86 -8.68 8.48
N PRO A 72 -7.75 -7.91 9.14
CA PRO A 72 -7.59 -7.59 10.56
C PRO A 72 -7.70 -8.85 11.42
N GLU A 73 -6.96 -8.88 12.50
CA GLU A 73 -7.04 -9.98 13.46
C GLU A 73 -7.98 -9.69 14.59
#